data_3b959e93cf6cd19f9e54686efb6fca85
#
_entry.id   3b959e93cf6cd19f9e54686efb6fca85
#
_cell.length_a   1.000
_cell.length_b   1.000
_cell.length_c   1.000
_cell.angle_alpha   90.00
_cell.angle_beta   90.00
_cell.angle_gamma   90.00
#
_symmetry.space_group_name_H-M   'P 1'
#
loop_
_entity.id
_entity.type
_entity.pdbx_description
1 polymer ?
#
loop_
_entity_poly.entity_id
_entity_poly.type
_entity_poly.pdbx_seq_one_letter_code
_entity_poly.pdbx_strand_id
1 'polypeptide(L)'
;MRKSKRLDLISTIVKDNDIRSKAEIVDYLDKHFGIKYSVATISRDLNELKIYKMPTANNDRCYRKFNDNAQNEAKTKLIAFYNDEIEKVTIKDHYLIVKTSPGFAQSVNFYIDQLNLNEVLGTVGGNDTILILVSSADVTEFVHYQLFGQTYQEELKS
;
A
#
# COMPACT_ATOMS: atom_id res chain seq x y z
N MET A 1 -29.57 12.38 -3.82
CA MET A 1 -28.86 11.12 -4.12
C MET A 1 -28.34 10.51 -2.80
N ARG A 2 -28.51 9.23 -2.63
CA ARG A 2 -27.99 8.56 -1.45
C ARG A 2 -26.46 8.54 -1.47
N LYS A 3 -25.86 8.60 -0.29
CA LYS A 3 -24.40 8.58 -0.14
C LYS A 3 -23.77 7.36 -0.83
N SER A 4 -24.33 6.18 -0.66
CA SER A 4 -23.80 4.95 -1.27
C SER A 4 -23.74 5.05 -2.80
N LYS A 5 -24.78 5.58 -3.42
CA LYS A 5 -24.82 5.79 -4.87
C LYS A 5 -23.80 6.83 -5.33
N ARG A 6 -23.65 7.91 -4.54
CA ARG A 6 -22.64 8.93 -4.83
C ARG A 6 -21.23 8.34 -4.78
N LEU A 7 -20.92 7.53 -3.76
CA LEU A 7 -19.63 6.88 -3.64
C LEU A 7 -19.35 5.95 -4.83
N ASP A 8 -20.34 5.19 -5.27
CA ASP A 8 -20.20 4.32 -6.44
C ASP A 8 -19.94 5.13 -7.71
N LEU A 9 -20.63 6.25 -7.89
CA LEU A 9 -20.42 7.13 -9.03
C LEU A 9 -19.02 7.73 -9.03
N ILE A 10 -18.54 8.20 -7.87
CA ILE A 10 -17.19 8.77 -7.74
C ILE A 10 -16.15 7.72 -8.08
N SER A 11 -16.29 6.49 -7.57
CA SER A 11 -15.39 5.39 -7.89
C SER A 11 -15.33 5.12 -9.39
N THR A 12 -16.48 5.11 -10.06
CA THR A 12 -16.57 4.91 -11.52
C THR A 12 -15.93 6.06 -12.29
N ILE A 13 -16.21 7.29 -11.90
CA ILE A 13 -15.64 8.49 -12.54
C ILE A 13 -14.11 8.45 -12.49
N VAL A 14 -13.56 8.16 -11.34
CA VAL A 14 -12.10 8.10 -11.13
C VAL A 14 -11.47 6.94 -11.89
N LYS A 15 -12.17 5.80 -11.96
CA LYS A 15 -11.70 4.62 -12.71
C LYS A 15 -11.64 4.85 -14.21
N ASP A 16 -12.66 5.50 -14.76
CA ASP A 16 -12.84 5.62 -16.21
C ASP A 16 -12.22 6.88 -16.80
N ASN A 17 -11.79 7.83 -15.97
CA ASN A 17 -11.27 9.11 -16.40
C ASN A 17 -9.99 9.48 -15.67
N ASP A 18 -9.15 10.28 -16.31
CA ASP A 18 -7.95 10.83 -15.69
C ASP A 18 -8.29 12.12 -14.93
N ILE A 19 -8.79 11.97 -13.72
CA ILE A 19 -9.20 13.08 -12.86
C ILE A 19 -7.98 13.64 -12.16
N ARG A 20 -7.73 14.94 -12.31
CA ARG A 20 -6.57 15.64 -11.75
C ARG A 20 -6.90 16.57 -10.60
N SER A 21 -8.17 16.93 -10.44
CA SER A 21 -8.59 17.80 -9.34
C SER A 21 -9.96 17.40 -8.82
N LYS A 22 -10.24 17.78 -7.58
CA LYS A 22 -11.56 17.56 -6.97
C LYS A 22 -12.65 18.35 -7.68
N ALA A 23 -12.30 19.52 -8.21
CA ALA A 23 -13.24 20.36 -8.98
C ALA A 23 -13.73 19.63 -10.23
N GLU A 24 -12.89 18.81 -10.87
CA GLU A 24 -13.31 18.02 -12.03
C GLU A 24 -14.40 17.02 -11.65
N ILE A 25 -14.34 16.43 -10.47
CA ILE A 25 -15.37 15.52 -9.98
C ILE A 25 -16.67 16.28 -9.73
N VAL A 26 -16.59 17.44 -9.11
CA VAL A 26 -17.76 18.30 -8.86
C VAL A 26 -18.43 18.66 -10.18
N ASP A 27 -17.65 19.11 -11.18
CA ASP A 27 -18.15 19.46 -12.49
C ASP A 27 -18.76 18.28 -13.23
N TYR A 28 -18.15 17.11 -13.14
CA TYR A 28 -18.65 15.90 -13.78
C TYR A 28 -20.04 15.52 -13.24
N LEU A 29 -20.21 15.56 -11.92
CA LEU A 29 -21.48 15.26 -11.28
C LEU A 29 -22.56 16.27 -11.67
N ASP A 30 -22.21 17.55 -11.74
CA ASP A 30 -23.12 18.59 -12.16
C ASP A 30 -23.56 18.42 -13.62
N LYS A 31 -22.61 18.22 -14.52
CA LYS A 31 -22.89 18.10 -15.97
C LYS A 31 -23.64 16.84 -16.35
N HIS A 32 -23.31 15.70 -15.74
CA HIS A 32 -23.85 14.41 -16.13
C HIS A 32 -25.04 13.96 -15.30
N PHE A 33 -25.17 14.45 -14.08
CA PHE A 33 -26.24 14.03 -13.16
C PHE A 33 -27.06 15.19 -12.60
N GLY A 34 -26.69 16.43 -12.92
CA GLY A 34 -27.42 17.62 -12.47
C GLY A 34 -27.37 17.85 -10.96
N ILE A 35 -26.34 17.33 -10.28
CA ILE A 35 -26.22 17.40 -8.81
C ILE A 35 -24.95 18.14 -8.45
N LYS A 36 -25.10 19.20 -7.61
CA LYS A 36 -23.97 20.00 -7.14
C LYS A 36 -23.57 19.59 -5.73
N TYR A 37 -22.32 19.18 -5.59
CA TYR A 37 -21.70 18.94 -4.28
C TYR A 37 -20.54 19.89 -4.07
N SER A 38 -20.23 20.18 -2.81
CA SER A 38 -19.07 21.01 -2.47
C SER A 38 -17.78 20.18 -2.62
N VAL A 39 -16.66 20.88 -2.83
CA VAL A 39 -15.34 20.24 -2.83
C VAL A 39 -15.07 19.53 -1.50
N ALA A 40 -15.54 20.11 -0.38
CA ALA A 40 -15.38 19.48 0.93
C ALA A 40 -16.08 18.13 1.02
N THR A 41 -17.29 18.00 0.47
CA THR A 41 -18.01 16.72 0.43
C THR A 41 -17.25 15.68 -0.40
N ILE A 42 -16.79 16.08 -1.59
CA ILE A 42 -16.03 15.20 -2.47
C ILE A 42 -14.71 14.78 -1.80
N SER A 43 -14.05 15.71 -1.10
CA SER A 43 -12.81 15.41 -0.37
C SER A 43 -13.01 14.32 0.68
N ARG A 44 -14.10 14.42 1.45
CA ARG A 44 -14.45 13.38 2.44
C ARG A 44 -14.78 12.04 1.79
N ASP A 45 -15.51 12.07 0.67
CA ASP A 45 -15.85 10.86 -0.06
C ASP A 45 -14.61 10.16 -0.62
N LEU A 46 -13.66 10.91 -1.15
CA LEU A 46 -12.40 10.35 -1.66
C LEU A 46 -11.60 9.68 -0.56
N ASN A 47 -11.53 10.30 0.62
CA ASN A 47 -10.85 9.71 1.77
C ASN A 47 -11.51 8.41 2.22
N GLU A 48 -12.83 8.37 2.26
CA GLU A 48 -13.59 7.18 2.63
C GLU A 48 -13.38 6.04 1.62
N LEU A 49 -13.31 6.38 0.33
CA LEU A 49 -13.07 5.43 -0.75
C LEU A 49 -11.61 5.03 -0.90
N LYS A 50 -10.70 5.65 -0.15
CA LYS A 50 -9.25 5.45 -0.28
C LYS A 50 -8.77 5.77 -1.69
N ILE A 51 -9.27 6.87 -2.24
CA ILE A 51 -8.85 7.40 -3.53
C ILE A 51 -7.93 8.59 -3.27
N TYR A 52 -6.71 8.50 -3.78
CA TYR A 52 -5.68 9.51 -3.55
C TYR A 52 -5.08 9.98 -4.87
N LYS A 53 -4.53 11.18 -4.85
CA LYS A 53 -3.80 11.73 -5.99
C LYS A 53 -2.43 11.07 -6.06
N MET A 54 -2.20 10.32 -7.13
CA MET A 54 -0.99 9.50 -7.30
C MET A 54 -0.25 9.89 -8.58
N PRO A 55 1.10 9.79 -8.60
CA PRO A 55 1.86 9.98 -9.82
C PRO A 55 1.50 8.94 -10.88
N THR A 56 1.44 9.37 -12.14
CA THR A 56 1.25 8.47 -13.27
C THR A 56 2.55 8.30 -14.05
N ALA A 57 2.57 7.37 -15.00
CA ALA A 57 3.75 7.07 -15.82
C ALA A 57 4.26 8.28 -16.63
N ASN A 58 3.43 9.30 -16.86
CA ASN A 58 3.74 10.47 -17.68
C ASN A 58 4.15 11.71 -16.88
N ASN A 59 4.64 11.55 -15.65
CA ASN A 59 4.94 12.64 -14.72
C ASN A 59 3.73 13.51 -14.35
N ASP A 60 2.54 13.02 -14.59
CA ASP A 60 1.29 13.67 -14.21
C ASP A 60 0.78 13.08 -12.90
N ARG A 61 -0.26 13.69 -12.31
CA ARG A 61 -0.86 13.20 -11.08
C ARG A 61 -2.36 13.10 -11.25
N CYS A 62 -2.91 11.90 -11.03
CA CYS A 62 -4.34 11.63 -11.14
C CYS A 62 -4.84 10.94 -9.89
N TYR A 63 -6.16 11.09 -9.64
CA TYR A 63 -6.80 10.33 -8.57
C TYR A 63 -6.95 8.87 -8.97
N ARG A 64 -6.53 7.98 -8.09
CA ARG A 64 -6.63 6.53 -8.27
C ARG A 64 -7.05 5.90 -6.95
N LYS A 65 -7.86 4.86 -7.04
CA LYS A 65 -8.23 4.08 -5.87
C LYS A 65 -7.02 3.27 -5.40
N PHE A 66 -6.78 3.28 -4.07
CA PHE A 66 -5.76 2.44 -3.48
C PHE A 66 -6.08 0.99 -3.80
N ASN A 67 -5.13 0.29 -4.42
CA ASN A 67 -5.40 -1.02 -5.03
C ASN A 67 -5.22 -2.14 -3.99
N ASP A 68 -6.32 -2.66 -3.44
CA ASP A 68 -6.30 -3.80 -2.53
C ASP A 68 -5.72 -5.06 -3.19
N ASN A 69 -5.84 -5.18 -4.52
CA ASN A 69 -5.24 -6.30 -5.26
C ASN A 69 -3.72 -6.25 -5.23
N ALA A 70 -3.13 -5.06 -5.24
CA ALA A 70 -1.68 -4.89 -5.12
C ALA A 70 -1.17 -5.40 -3.77
N GLN A 71 -1.92 -5.16 -2.68
CA GLN A 71 -1.57 -5.67 -1.36
C GLN A 71 -1.66 -7.20 -1.31
N ASN A 72 -2.69 -7.79 -1.90
CA ASN A 72 -2.85 -9.24 -1.95
C ASN A 72 -1.73 -9.88 -2.79
N GLU A 73 -1.39 -9.27 -3.90
CA GLU A 73 -0.25 -9.72 -4.72
C GLU A 73 1.06 -9.64 -3.94
N ALA A 74 1.28 -8.53 -3.22
CA ALA A 74 2.47 -8.35 -2.40
C ALA A 74 2.56 -9.44 -1.32
N LYS A 75 1.48 -9.75 -0.63
CA LYS A 75 1.45 -10.83 0.37
C LYS A 75 1.83 -12.17 -0.24
N THR A 76 1.24 -12.50 -1.39
CA THR A 76 1.53 -13.75 -2.10
C THR A 76 3.00 -13.84 -2.49
N LYS A 77 3.55 -12.75 -3.03
CA LYS A 77 4.96 -12.69 -3.42
C LYS A 77 5.89 -12.81 -2.21
N LEU A 78 5.57 -12.13 -1.11
CA LEU A 78 6.40 -12.17 0.09
C LEU A 78 6.44 -13.57 0.71
N ILE A 79 5.32 -14.28 0.73
CA ILE A 79 5.27 -15.66 1.21
C ILE A 79 6.14 -16.57 0.34
N ALA A 80 6.08 -16.42 -0.98
CA ALA A 80 6.91 -17.16 -1.91
C ALA A 80 8.41 -16.86 -1.70
N PHE A 81 8.77 -15.58 -1.57
CA PHE A 81 10.16 -15.19 -1.29
C PHE A 81 10.65 -15.72 0.04
N TYR A 82 9.78 -15.74 1.06
CA TYR A 82 10.16 -16.27 2.38
C TYR A 82 10.60 -17.74 2.28
N ASN A 83 9.89 -18.52 1.49
CA ASN A 83 10.22 -19.93 1.31
C ASN A 83 11.47 -20.14 0.45
N ASP A 84 11.65 -19.33 -0.59
CA ASP A 84 12.64 -19.59 -1.64
C ASP A 84 13.91 -18.74 -1.52
N GLU A 85 13.80 -17.47 -1.11
CA GLU A 85 14.89 -16.50 -1.25
C GLU A 85 15.32 -15.85 0.07
N ILE A 86 14.52 -15.93 1.13
CA ILE A 86 14.88 -15.35 2.41
C ILE A 86 15.66 -16.37 3.21
N GLU A 87 16.90 -16.02 3.56
CA GLU A 87 17.81 -16.90 4.28
C GLU A 87 17.63 -16.77 5.79
N LYS A 88 17.40 -15.56 6.29
CA LYS A 88 17.32 -15.31 7.73
C LYS A 88 16.56 -14.03 8.02
N VAL A 89 15.75 -14.04 9.07
CA VAL A 89 15.12 -12.83 9.60
C VAL A 89 15.57 -12.70 11.05
N THR A 90 16.06 -11.51 11.43
CA THR A 90 16.45 -11.20 12.81
C THR A 90 15.58 -10.06 13.30
N ILE A 91 14.94 -10.25 14.44
CA ILE A 91 14.20 -9.20 15.14
C ILE A 91 15.04 -8.73 16.32
N LYS A 92 15.22 -7.42 16.43
CA LYS A 92 15.90 -6.83 17.58
C LYS A 92 15.32 -5.44 17.83
N ASP A 93 15.08 -5.13 19.11
CA ASP A 93 14.52 -3.84 19.53
C ASP A 93 13.27 -3.47 18.68
N HIS A 94 13.33 -2.41 17.89
CA HIS A 94 12.22 -1.97 17.04
C HIS A 94 12.56 -2.06 15.54
N TYR A 95 13.35 -3.08 15.17
CA TYR A 95 13.67 -3.30 13.76
C TYR A 95 13.78 -4.79 13.42
N LEU A 96 13.61 -5.08 12.13
CA LEU A 96 13.82 -6.40 11.55
C LEU A 96 14.94 -6.29 10.51
N ILE A 97 15.83 -7.27 10.51
CA ILE A 97 16.82 -7.43 9.45
C ILE A 97 16.48 -8.68 8.66
N VAL A 98 16.26 -8.52 7.35
CA VAL A 98 15.93 -9.62 6.45
C VAL A 98 17.12 -9.86 5.53
N LYS A 99 17.71 -11.05 5.62
CA LYS A 99 18.77 -11.48 4.71
C LYS A 99 18.16 -12.32 3.61
N THR A 100 18.50 -11.99 2.37
CA THR A 100 18.02 -12.70 1.18
C THR A 100 19.18 -13.33 0.42
N SER A 101 18.83 -14.15 -0.58
CA SER A 101 19.80 -14.53 -1.59
C SER A 101 20.35 -13.30 -2.31
N PRO A 102 21.60 -13.33 -2.78
CA PRO A 102 22.18 -12.15 -3.44
C PRO A 102 21.30 -11.64 -4.59
N GLY A 103 21.07 -10.33 -4.62
CA GLY A 103 20.30 -9.69 -5.67
C GLY A 103 18.79 -9.61 -5.41
N PHE A 104 18.26 -10.25 -4.37
CA PHE A 104 16.82 -10.30 -4.14
C PHE A 104 16.29 -9.24 -3.16
N ALA A 105 17.17 -8.55 -2.42
CA ALA A 105 16.71 -7.62 -1.38
C ALA A 105 15.85 -6.48 -1.95
N GLN A 106 16.20 -5.93 -3.10
CA GLN A 106 15.42 -4.84 -3.70
C GLN A 106 14.02 -5.29 -4.10
N SER A 107 13.88 -6.48 -4.69
CA SER A 107 12.57 -7.02 -5.06
C SER A 107 11.71 -7.30 -3.84
N VAL A 108 12.28 -7.93 -2.82
CA VAL A 108 11.56 -8.20 -1.56
C VAL A 108 11.14 -6.90 -0.90
N ASN A 109 12.05 -5.92 -0.84
CA ASN A 109 11.77 -4.60 -0.25
C ASN A 109 10.61 -3.90 -0.96
N PHE A 110 10.56 -3.98 -2.28
CA PHE A 110 9.48 -3.40 -3.07
C PHE A 110 8.11 -3.92 -2.58
N TYR A 111 7.97 -5.23 -2.41
CA TYR A 111 6.70 -5.81 -1.97
C TYR A 111 6.40 -5.52 -0.49
N ILE A 112 7.42 -5.40 0.36
CA ILE A 112 7.22 -4.94 1.74
C ILE A 112 6.60 -3.55 1.75
N ASP A 113 7.11 -2.63 0.94
CA ASP A 113 6.58 -1.28 0.83
C ASP A 113 5.15 -1.26 0.27
N GLN A 114 4.83 -2.17 -0.65
CA GLN A 114 3.49 -2.28 -1.23
C GLN A 114 2.43 -2.67 -0.20
N LEU A 115 2.78 -3.38 0.86
CA LEU A 115 1.83 -3.70 1.93
C LEU A 115 1.39 -2.48 2.72
N ASN A 116 2.22 -1.46 2.76
CA ASN A 116 1.93 -0.19 3.42
C ASN A 116 1.40 -0.38 4.85
N LEU A 117 2.12 -1.16 5.63
CA LEU A 117 1.74 -1.43 7.03
C LEU A 117 1.94 -0.18 7.89
N ASN A 118 0.94 0.15 8.69
CA ASN A 118 0.99 1.33 9.57
C ASN A 118 2.12 1.24 10.59
N GLU A 119 2.45 0.03 11.03
CA GLU A 119 3.48 -0.23 12.04
C GLU A 119 4.89 -0.07 11.48
N VAL A 120 5.06 -0.07 10.17
CA VAL A 120 6.36 0.10 9.52
C VAL A 120 6.61 1.58 9.29
N LEU A 121 7.69 2.10 9.89
CA LEU A 121 8.10 3.49 9.72
C LEU A 121 8.84 3.71 8.40
N GLY A 122 9.60 2.72 7.96
CA GLY A 122 10.34 2.78 6.72
C GLY A 122 11.20 1.56 6.51
N THR A 123 11.70 1.41 5.30
CA THR A 123 12.58 0.30 4.91
C THR A 123 13.77 0.82 4.11
N VAL A 124 14.89 0.12 4.24
CA VAL A 124 16.08 0.37 3.44
C VAL A 124 16.59 -0.98 2.95
N GLY A 125 16.74 -1.13 1.63
CA GLY A 125 17.22 -2.36 1.01
C GLY A 125 18.55 -2.21 0.32
N GLY A 126 19.44 -3.17 0.51
CA GLY A 126 20.70 -3.32 -0.22
C GLY A 126 20.61 -4.41 -1.28
N ASN A 127 21.70 -5.13 -1.48
CA ASN A 127 21.75 -6.26 -2.42
C ASN A 127 21.13 -7.53 -1.82
N ASP A 128 21.47 -7.86 -0.57
CA ASP A 128 21.05 -9.08 0.11
C ASP A 128 20.49 -8.83 1.51
N THR A 129 20.27 -7.59 1.88
CA THR A 129 19.85 -7.22 3.25
C THR A 129 18.83 -6.10 3.21
N ILE A 130 17.77 -6.24 4.01
CA ILE A 130 16.74 -5.21 4.17
C ILE A 130 16.66 -4.87 5.64
N LEU A 131 16.64 -3.58 5.96
CA LEU A 131 16.35 -3.08 7.30
C LEU A 131 14.93 -2.54 7.32
N ILE A 132 14.12 -3.05 8.23
CA ILE A 132 12.73 -2.61 8.43
C ILE A 132 12.64 -1.96 9.80
N LEU A 133 12.29 -0.68 9.84
CA LEU A 133 12.07 0.04 11.09
C LEU A 133 10.59 0.05 11.42
N VAL A 134 10.24 -0.30 12.66
CA VAL A 134 8.86 -0.37 13.13
C VAL A 134 8.63 0.61 14.28
N SER A 135 7.36 0.89 14.55
CA SER A 135 6.96 1.94 15.51
C SER A 135 7.33 1.62 16.94
N SER A 136 7.40 0.35 17.33
CA SER A 136 7.82 -0.08 18.67
C SER A 136 8.29 -1.52 18.65
N ALA A 137 9.01 -1.93 19.71
CA ALA A 137 9.47 -3.31 19.85
C ALA A 137 8.29 -4.30 19.95
N ASP A 138 7.17 -3.86 20.49
CA ASP A 138 6.00 -4.71 20.73
C ASP A 138 5.34 -5.20 19.45
N VAL A 139 5.53 -4.50 18.32
CA VAL A 139 4.86 -4.85 17.06
C VAL A 139 5.77 -5.60 16.08
N THR A 140 7.02 -5.88 16.44
CA THR A 140 7.96 -6.54 15.50
C THR A 140 7.49 -7.91 15.04
N GLU A 141 7.04 -8.76 15.97
CA GLU A 141 6.55 -10.09 15.63
C GLU A 141 5.26 -10.04 14.82
N PHE A 142 4.38 -9.09 15.13
CA PHE A 142 3.18 -8.85 14.34
C PHE A 142 3.53 -8.46 12.91
N VAL A 143 4.48 -7.55 12.73
CA VAL A 143 4.95 -7.15 11.39
C VAL A 143 5.52 -8.35 10.65
N HIS A 144 6.33 -9.16 11.29
CA HIS A 144 6.87 -10.40 10.70
C HIS A 144 5.75 -11.30 10.16
N TYR A 145 4.72 -11.50 10.99
CA TYR A 145 3.56 -12.31 10.58
C TYR A 145 2.82 -11.69 9.40
N GLN A 146 2.63 -10.38 9.42
CA GLN A 146 1.95 -9.67 8.32
C GLN A 146 2.73 -9.75 7.00
N LEU A 147 4.06 -9.73 7.08
CA LEU A 147 4.92 -9.79 5.90
C LEU A 147 4.96 -11.20 5.29
N PHE A 148 5.14 -12.22 6.12
CA PHE A 148 5.51 -13.55 5.65
C PHE A 148 4.46 -14.63 5.94
N GLY A 149 3.41 -14.31 6.67
CA GLY A 149 2.35 -15.27 7.01
C GLY A 149 2.78 -16.34 8.00
N GLN A 150 3.91 -16.16 8.67
CA GLN A 150 4.46 -17.10 9.63
C GLN A 150 4.91 -16.38 10.90
N THR A 151 4.75 -17.06 12.04
CA THR A 151 5.24 -16.57 13.32
C THR A 151 6.77 -16.57 13.31
N TYR A 152 7.37 -15.52 13.88
CA TYR A 152 8.83 -15.44 13.99
C TYR A 152 9.38 -16.55 14.87
N GLN A 153 10.42 -17.24 14.37
CA GLN A 153 11.15 -18.25 15.10
C GLN A 153 12.64 -18.06 14.81
N GLU A 154 13.37 -17.65 15.83
CA GLU A 154 14.76 -17.24 15.69
C GLU A 154 15.68 -18.32 15.13
N GLU A 155 15.38 -19.60 15.38
CA GLU A 155 16.29 -20.71 15.06
C GLU A 155 15.97 -21.41 13.75
N LEU A 156 14.85 -21.12 13.07
CA LEU A 156 14.41 -21.88 11.92
C LEU A 156 14.78 -21.27 10.57
N LYS A 157 15.30 -20.05 10.54
CA LYS A 157 15.77 -19.37 9.34
C LYS A 157 17.21 -18.92 9.51
N SER A 158 18.11 -19.86 9.73
CA SER A 158 19.54 -19.56 9.89
C SER A 158 20.33 -20.16 8.73
#